data_fc126ca90a725064bd4ceee81c9849c1
#
_entry.id   fc126ca90a725064bd4ceee81c9849c1
#
_cell.length_a   1.000
_cell.length_b   1.000
_cell.length_c   1.000
_cell.angle_alpha   90.00
_cell.angle_beta   90.00
_cell.angle_gamma   90.00
#
_symmetry.space_group_name_H-M   'P 1'
#
loop_
_entity.id
_entity.type
_entity.pdbx_description
1 polymer ?
#
loop_
_entity_poly.entity_id
_entity_poly.type
_entity_poly.pdbx_seq_one_letter_code
_entity_poly.pdbx_strand_id
1 'polypeptide(L)'
;MNRVRSRVLLGVLLIVAGVLFLLQSLGIVGFAVIIWPALIGIASLALLFVFLSAPQSNWWAAIPGFILLGVAGIVALDQLAPAVGEIWSGSLFLGSIALAFWMIYLSNPEHWWAVIPGGVLLTLAVVSGLSPVLEGIETGGIFFFGLGLTFALLAFLPTPEGRLTWSLIPALVFLIVGVFMTAAATQLINYVWPVLLILGGLYLLFRTFGSR
;
A
#
# COMPACT_ATOMS: atom_id res chain seq x y z
N MET A 1 4.53 -32.84 -16.62
CA MET A 1 4.29 -31.87 -17.75
C MET A 1 5.61 -31.66 -18.46
N ASN A 2 5.72 -32.05 -19.74
CA ASN A 2 6.99 -32.15 -20.45
C ASN A 2 7.66 -30.78 -20.62
N ARG A 3 8.90 -30.64 -20.19
CA ARG A 3 9.75 -29.43 -20.34
C ARG A 3 9.78 -28.87 -21.77
N VAL A 4 9.56 -29.72 -22.77
CA VAL A 4 9.46 -29.32 -24.19
C VAL A 4 8.17 -28.54 -24.48
N ARG A 5 7.02 -28.96 -23.92
CA ARG A 5 5.74 -28.25 -24.09
C ARG A 5 5.76 -26.86 -23.45
N SER A 6 6.38 -26.71 -22.30
CA SER A 6 6.49 -25.39 -21.65
C SER A 6 7.39 -24.42 -22.43
N ARG A 7 8.48 -24.91 -23.02
CA ARG A 7 9.38 -24.11 -23.87
C ARG A 7 8.72 -23.69 -25.19
N VAL A 8 7.94 -24.57 -25.81
CA VAL A 8 7.18 -24.26 -27.01
C VAL A 8 6.09 -23.24 -26.71
N LEU A 9 5.34 -23.39 -25.61
CA LEU A 9 4.35 -22.43 -25.17
C LEU A 9 4.96 -21.05 -24.88
N LEU A 10 6.08 -20.99 -24.19
CA LEU A 10 6.84 -19.76 -23.94
C LEU A 10 7.32 -19.12 -25.24
N GLY A 11 7.84 -19.90 -26.19
CA GLY A 11 8.25 -19.40 -27.49
C GLY A 11 7.11 -18.82 -28.31
N VAL A 12 5.96 -19.49 -28.35
CA VAL A 12 4.75 -18.99 -29.02
C VAL A 12 4.24 -17.72 -28.38
N LEU A 13 4.18 -17.65 -27.03
CA LEU A 13 3.79 -16.45 -26.29
C LEU A 13 4.70 -15.25 -26.59
N LEU A 14 6.03 -15.48 -26.63
CA LEU A 14 6.99 -14.42 -26.96
C LEU A 14 6.84 -13.94 -28.41
N ILE A 15 6.60 -14.85 -29.36
CA ILE A 15 6.36 -14.47 -30.75
C ILE A 15 5.06 -13.65 -30.90
N VAL A 16 3.98 -14.10 -30.26
CA VAL A 16 2.69 -13.38 -30.29
C VAL A 16 2.83 -12.00 -29.66
N ALA A 17 3.49 -11.90 -28.51
CA ALA A 17 3.76 -10.62 -27.85
C ALA A 17 4.61 -9.71 -28.73
N GLY A 18 5.68 -10.23 -29.37
CA GLY A 18 6.55 -9.49 -30.26
C GLY A 18 5.81 -8.96 -31.51
N VAL A 19 4.97 -9.79 -32.13
CA VAL A 19 4.14 -9.40 -33.28
C VAL A 19 3.12 -8.32 -32.88
N LEU A 20 2.47 -8.46 -31.73
CA LEU A 20 1.53 -7.44 -31.22
C LEU A 20 2.24 -6.10 -30.96
N PHE A 21 3.43 -6.14 -30.36
CA PHE A 21 4.27 -4.95 -30.15
C PHE A 21 4.68 -4.29 -31.45
N LEU A 22 5.03 -5.08 -32.48
CA LEU A 22 5.44 -4.59 -33.78
C LEU A 22 4.25 -3.95 -34.55
N LEU A 23 3.08 -4.56 -34.49
CA LEU A 23 1.86 -4.01 -35.07
C LEU A 23 1.44 -2.68 -34.39
N GLN A 24 1.66 -2.57 -33.09
CA GLN A 24 1.44 -1.34 -32.34
C GLN A 24 2.41 -0.23 -32.75
N SER A 25 3.71 -0.55 -32.89
CA SER A 25 4.74 0.43 -33.26
C SER A 25 4.55 0.95 -34.68
N LEU A 26 3.93 0.15 -35.57
CA LEU A 26 3.59 0.53 -36.94
C LEU A 26 2.30 1.36 -37.06
N GLY A 27 1.60 1.60 -35.95
CA GLY A 27 0.36 2.38 -35.92
C GLY A 27 -0.83 1.71 -36.63
N ILE A 28 -0.68 0.43 -37.02
CA ILE A 28 -1.67 -0.32 -37.83
C ILE A 28 -2.88 -0.72 -36.98
N VAL A 29 -2.73 -0.77 -35.64
CA VAL A 29 -3.76 -1.29 -34.71
C VAL A 29 -4.17 -0.21 -33.74
N GLY A 30 -5.24 0.52 -34.04
CA GLY A 30 -5.93 1.38 -33.05
C GLY A 30 -6.53 0.59 -31.86
N PHE A 31 -6.59 -0.73 -31.98
CA PHE A 31 -7.06 -1.66 -30.94
C PHE A 31 -6.04 -1.94 -29.83
N ALA A 32 -4.78 -1.54 -29.97
CA ALA A 32 -3.74 -1.78 -28.95
C ALA A 32 -4.10 -1.17 -27.60
N VAL A 33 -4.83 -0.06 -27.61
CA VAL A 33 -5.34 0.65 -26.44
C VAL A 33 -6.26 -0.24 -25.59
N ILE A 34 -7.01 -1.15 -26.20
CA ILE A 34 -7.96 -2.05 -25.50
C ILE A 34 -7.36 -3.44 -25.25
N ILE A 35 -6.53 -3.94 -26.19
CA ILE A 35 -5.99 -5.31 -26.12
C ILE A 35 -5.06 -5.50 -24.90
N TRP A 36 -4.17 -4.57 -24.63
CA TRP A 36 -3.23 -4.69 -23.53
C TRP A 36 -3.90 -4.72 -22.14
N PRO A 37 -4.81 -3.78 -21.81
CA PRO A 37 -5.56 -3.85 -20.56
C PRO A 37 -6.38 -5.13 -20.43
N ALA A 38 -7.00 -5.59 -21.54
CA ALA A 38 -7.78 -6.81 -21.55
C ALA A 38 -6.91 -8.06 -21.27
N LEU A 39 -5.74 -8.17 -21.93
CA LEU A 39 -4.82 -9.30 -21.67
C LEU A 39 -4.29 -9.29 -20.25
N ILE A 40 -3.91 -8.14 -19.71
CA ILE A 40 -3.46 -7.97 -18.33
C ILE A 40 -4.61 -8.32 -17.38
N GLY A 41 -5.83 -7.87 -17.67
CA GLY A 41 -7.02 -8.18 -16.88
C GLY A 41 -7.35 -9.67 -16.89
N ILE A 42 -7.27 -10.34 -18.03
CA ILE A 42 -7.48 -11.81 -18.12
C ILE A 42 -6.40 -12.56 -17.35
N ALA A 43 -5.12 -12.16 -17.46
CA ALA A 43 -4.04 -12.76 -16.68
C ALA A 43 -4.23 -12.56 -15.17
N SER A 44 -4.67 -11.38 -14.76
CA SER A 44 -5.06 -11.07 -13.38
C SER A 44 -6.17 -12.01 -12.90
N LEU A 45 -7.27 -12.08 -13.65
CA LEU A 45 -8.41 -12.93 -13.28
C LEU A 45 -8.03 -14.42 -13.20
N ALA A 46 -7.16 -14.90 -14.10
CA ALA A 46 -6.65 -16.26 -14.04
C ALA A 46 -5.84 -16.53 -12.76
N LEU A 47 -4.97 -15.61 -12.36
CA LEU A 47 -4.21 -15.73 -11.11
C LEU A 47 -5.10 -15.62 -9.87
N LEU A 48 -6.08 -14.72 -9.88
CA LEU A 48 -7.05 -14.61 -8.80
C LEU A 48 -7.92 -15.85 -8.70
N PHE A 49 -8.30 -16.46 -9.83
CA PHE A 49 -8.99 -17.75 -9.83
C PHE A 49 -8.13 -18.86 -9.21
N VAL A 50 -6.82 -18.92 -9.54
CA VAL A 50 -5.89 -19.87 -8.91
C VAL A 50 -5.84 -19.65 -7.40
N PHE A 51 -5.74 -18.40 -6.95
CA PHE A 51 -5.79 -18.06 -5.53
C PHE A 51 -7.11 -18.52 -4.88
N LEU A 52 -8.25 -18.15 -5.44
CA LEU A 52 -9.58 -18.47 -4.89
C LEU A 52 -9.89 -19.96 -4.89
N SER A 53 -9.28 -20.75 -5.79
CA SER A 53 -9.48 -22.20 -5.85
C SER A 53 -8.91 -22.93 -4.64
N ALA A 54 -7.80 -22.43 -4.06
CA ALA A 54 -7.20 -22.98 -2.86
C ALA A 54 -6.38 -21.89 -2.14
N PRO A 55 -7.03 -20.95 -1.42
CA PRO A 55 -6.37 -19.75 -0.88
C PRO A 55 -5.22 -20.05 0.07
N GLN A 56 -5.33 -21.13 0.84
CA GLN A 56 -4.28 -21.53 1.79
C GLN A 56 -3.01 -22.05 1.10
N SER A 57 -3.16 -22.77 -0.02
CA SER A 57 -2.03 -23.34 -0.78
C SER A 57 -1.47 -22.37 -1.82
N ASN A 58 -2.36 -21.61 -2.46
CA ASN A 58 -2.05 -20.74 -3.59
C ASN A 58 -1.99 -19.25 -3.19
N TRP A 59 -1.70 -18.95 -1.92
CA TRP A 59 -1.64 -17.58 -1.41
C TRP A 59 -0.71 -16.67 -2.24
N TRP A 60 0.36 -17.24 -2.80
CA TRP A 60 1.33 -16.53 -3.63
C TRP A 60 0.70 -15.91 -4.89
N ALA A 61 -0.37 -16.52 -5.43
CA ALA A 61 -1.03 -16.05 -6.65
C ALA A 61 -1.84 -14.76 -6.42
N ALA A 62 -2.19 -14.45 -5.17
CA ALA A 62 -2.88 -13.20 -4.82
C ALA A 62 -1.99 -11.98 -5.18
N ILE A 63 -0.71 -12.00 -4.85
CA ILE A 63 0.19 -10.85 -5.05
C ILE A 63 0.25 -10.47 -6.54
N PRO A 64 0.73 -11.32 -7.46
CA PRO A 64 0.76 -10.96 -8.88
C PRO A 64 -0.65 -10.75 -9.47
N GLY A 65 -1.66 -11.46 -8.97
CA GLY A 65 -3.05 -11.29 -9.39
C GLY A 65 -3.55 -9.86 -9.15
N PHE A 66 -3.43 -9.36 -7.92
CA PHE A 66 -3.85 -8.01 -7.58
C PHE A 66 -2.94 -6.92 -8.17
N ILE A 67 -1.63 -7.17 -8.34
CA ILE A 67 -0.73 -6.25 -9.06
C ILE A 67 -1.23 -6.04 -10.49
N LEU A 68 -1.49 -7.13 -11.22
CA LEU A 68 -2.01 -7.04 -12.59
C LEU A 68 -3.40 -6.40 -12.63
N LEU A 69 -4.25 -6.65 -11.63
CA LEU A 69 -5.54 -5.98 -11.50
C LEU A 69 -5.38 -4.47 -11.35
N GLY A 70 -4.46 -4.03 -10.51
CA GLY A 70 -4.12 -2.62 -10.32
C GLY A 70 -3.63 -1.97 -11.62
N VAL A 71 -2.71 -2.64 -12.33
CA VAL A 71 -2.20 -2.15 -13.63
C VAL A 71 -3.32 -2.06 -14.66
N ALA A 72 -4.16 -3.10 -14.80
CA ALA A 72 -5.31 -3.07 -15.70
C ALA A 72 -6.29 -1.94 -15.33
N GLY A 73 -6.51 -1.74 -14.02
CA GLY A 73 -7.37 -0.68 -13.49
C GLY A 73 -6.83 0.72 -13.81
N ILE A 74 -5.51 0.95 -13.65
CA ILE A 74 -4.88 2.24 -14.03
C ILE A 74 -5.08 2.51 -15.51
N VAL A 75 -4.74 1.55 -16.37
CA VAL A 75 -4.86 1.74 -17.82
C VAL A 75 -6.30 1.97 -18.23
N ALA A 76 -7.26 1.28 -17.62
CA ALA A 76 -8.67 1.52 -17.86
C ALA A 76 -9.12 2.91 -17.37
N LEU A 77 -8.65 3.34 -16.20
CA LEU A 77 -8.98 4.64 -15.62
C LEU A 77 -8.45 5.80 -16.48
N ASP A 78 -7.20 5.69 -16.95
CA ASP A 78 -6.58 6.70 -17.81
C ASP A 78 -7.31 6.85 -19.15
N GLN A 79 -7.95 5.78 -19.64
CA GLN A 79 -8.71 5.82 -20.88
C GLN A 79 -10.15 6.32 -20.70
N LEU A 80 -10.82 5.87 -19.63
CA LEU A 80 -12.24 6.15 -19.41
C LEU A 80 -12.47 7.48 -18.70
N ALA A 81 -11.54 7.88 -17.83
CA ALA A 81 -11.64 9.07 -17.00
C ALA A 81 -10.24 9.65 -16.70
N PRO A 82 -9.55 10.26 -17.70
CA PRO A 82 -8.16 10.72 -17.55
C PRO A 82 -7.95 11.65 -16.36
N ALA A 83 -8.86 12.59 -16.12
CA ALA A 83 -8.78 13.53 -14.99
C ALA A 83 -8.86 12.82 -13.62
N VAL A 84 -9.56 11.70 -13.53
CA VAL A 84 -9.61 10.86 -12.32
C VAL A 84 -8.34 10.00 -12.22
N GLY A 85 -7.86 9.48 -13.37
CA GLY A 85 -6.64 8.70 -13.46
C GLY A 85 -5.42 9.48 -12.95
N GLU A 86 -5.27 10.71 -13.36
CA GLU A 86 -4.17 11.61 -12.94
C GLU A 86 -4.06 11.71 -11.40
N ILE A 87 -5.19 11.73 -10.70
CA ILE A 87 -5.24 11.87 -9.24
C ILE A 87 -5.14 10.52 -8.52
N TRP A 88 -5.86 9.49 -9.01
CA TRP A 88 -6.15 8.28 -8.23
C TRP A 88 -5.37 7.04 -8.67
N SER A 89 -4.61 7.08 -9.79
CA SER A 89 -3.88 5.89 -10.28
C SER A 89 -2.90 5.33 -9.26
N GLY A 90 -2.18 6.18 -8.55
CA GLY A 90 -1.26 5.76 -7.49
C GLY A 90 -1.98 5.06 -6.33
N SER A 91 -3.10 5.63 -5.87
CA SER A 91 -3.94 5.04 -4.82
C SER A 91 -4.55 3.71 -5.24
N LEU A 92 -5.04 3.62 -6.47
CA LEU A 92 -5.62 2.39 -7.02
C LEU A 92 -4.57 1.28 -7.07
N PHE A 93 -3.37 1.59 -7.55
CA PHE A 93 -2.27 0.62 -7.65
C PHE A 93 -1.82 0.12 -6.29
N LEU A 94 -1.47 1.04 -5.39
CA LEU A 94 -1.04 0.68 -4.04
C LEU A 94 -2.14 -0.02 -3.25
N GLY A 95 -3.39 0.44 -3.40
CA GLY A 95 -4.55 -0.18 -2.78
C GLY A 95 -4.82 -1.60 -3.29
N SER A 96 -4.63 -1.86 -4.58
CA SER A 96 -4.77 -3.20 -5.13
C SER A 96 -3.75 -4.17 -4.54
N ILE A 97 -2.49 -3.74 -4.38
CA ILE A 97 -1.45 -4.57 -3.75
C ILE A 97 -1.75 -4.74 -2.25
N ALA A 98 -2.20 -3.69 -1.57
CA ALA A 98 -2.63 -3.79 -0.18
C ALA A 98 -3.73 -4.85 0.01
N LEU A 99 -4.72 -4.87 -0.89
CA LEU A 99 -5.79 -5.89 -0.89
C LEU A 99 -5.24 -7.30 -1.04
N ALA A 100 -4.20 -7.53 -1.86
CA ALA A 100 -3.57 -8.85 -1.98
C ALA A 100 -3.09 -9.35 -0.61
N PHE A 101 -2.37 -8.53 0.14
CA PHE A 101 -1.84 -8.89 1.45
C PHE A 101 -2.95 -9.09 2.49
N TRP A 102 -3.98 -8.24 2.47
CA TRP A 102 -5.14 -8.43 3.34
C TRP A 102 -5.88 -9.74 3.03
N MET A 103 -6.07 -10.07 1.75
CA MET A 103 -6.71 -11.33 1.34
C MET A 103 -5.88 -12.56 1.75
N ILE A 104 -4.54 -12.47 1.71
CA ILE A 104 -3.65 -13.53 2.19
C ILE A 104 -3.86 -13.77 3.69
N TYR A 105 -3.85 -12.71 4.51
CA TYR A 105 -4.10 -12.82 5.94
C TYR A 105 -5.50 -13.37 6.25
N LEU A 106 -6.54 -12.85 5.59
CA LEU A 106 -7.92 -13.27 5.81
C LEU A 106 -8.16 -14.73 5.38
N SER A 107 -7.40 -15.26 4.43
CA SER A 107 -7.50 -16.66 4.01
C SER A 107 -6.84 -17.64 4.98
N ASN A 108 -5.78 -17.23 5.65
CA ASN A 108 -5.12 -18.01 6.70
C ASN A 108 -4.38 -17.08 7.69
N PRO A 109 -4.81 -17.00 8.96
CA PRO A 109 -4.16 -16.20 9.99
C PRO A 109 -2.70 -16.59 10.30
N GLU A 110 -2.21 -17.74 9.83
CA GLU A 110 -0.78 -18.09 9.90
C GLU A 110 0.09 -17.10 9.08
N HIS A 111 -0.49 -16.46 8.07
CA HIS A 111 0.15 -15.42 7.29
C HIS A 111 0.00 -14.03 7.93
N TRP A 112 0.08 -13.94 9.26
CA TRP A 112 -0.01 -12.67 10.00
C TRP A 112 0.99 -11.62 9.53
N TRP A 113 2.14 -12.06 9.01
CA TRP A 113 3.16 -11.18 8.44
C TRP A 113 2.62 -10.30 7.28
N ALA A 114 1.59 -10.77 6.58
CA ALA A 114 0.99 -10.05 5.46
C ALA A 114 0.27 -8.76 5.91
N VAL A 115 -0.13 -8.66 7.17
CA VAL A 115 -0.74 -7.45 7.73
C VAL A 115 0.21 -6.26 7.67
N ILE A 116 1.53 -6.48 7.84
CA ILE A 116 2.51 -5.40 7.82
C ILE A 116 2.58 -4.75 6.43
N PRO A 117 2.97 -5.46 5.35
CA PRO A 117 2.98 -4.86 4.02
C PRO A 117 1.58 -4.41 3.57
N GLY A 118 0.52 -5.13 3.94
CA GLY A 118 -0.85 -4.74 3.64
C GLY A 118 -1.25 -3.40 4.25
N GLY A 119 -0.91 -3.16 5.51
CA GLY A 119 -1.18 -1.90 6.20
C GLY A 119 -0.31 -0.75 5.70
N VAL A 120 0.98 -1.00 5.46
CA VAL A 120 1.90 0.00 4.88
C VAL A 120 1.41 0.46 3.51
N LEU A 121 1.08 -0.48 2.61
CA LEU A 121 0.61 -0.17 1.27
C LEU A 121 -0.76 0.50 1.27
N LEU A 122 -1.65 0.11 2.18
CA LEU A 122 -2.95 0.78 2.36
C LEU A 122 -2.75 2.23 2.81
N THR A 123 -1.84 2.46 3.76
CA THR A 123 -1.50 3.81 4.21
C THR A 123 -0.93 4.65 3.07
N LEU A 124 0.00 4.08 2.28
CA LEU A 124 0.55 4.76 1.10
C LEU A 124 -0.53 5.05 0.05
N ALA A 125 -1.48 4.13 -0.16
CA ALA A 125 -2.63 4.36 -1.05
C ALA A 125 -3.48 5.54 -0.58
N VAL A 126 -3.78 5.62 0.72
CA VAL A 126 -4.53 6.73 1.32
C VAL A 126 -3.76 8.04 1.17
N VAL A 127 -2.47 8.06 1.50
CA VAL A 127 -1.61 9.25 1.36
C VAL A 127 -1.55 9.70 -0.09
N SER A 128 -1.34 8.77 -1.03
CA SER A 128 -1.29 9.07 -2.47
C SER A 128 -2.58 9.72 -2.99
N GLY A 129 -3.74 9.25 -2.52
CA GLY A 129 -5.03 9.81 -2.94
C GLY A 129 -5.40 11.11 -2.24
N LEU A 130 -4.93 11.31 -1.01
CA LEU A 130 -5.22 12.53 -0.27
C LEU A 130 -4.27 13.69 -0.64
N SER A 131 -3.03 13.41 -1.02
CA SER A 131 -2.02 14.44 -1.32
C SER A 131 -2.48 15.47 -2.37
N PRO A 132 -3.11 15.08 -3.49
CA PRO A 132 -3.61 16.05 -4.47
C PRO A 132 -4.83 16.83 -4.00
N VAL A 133 -5.60 16.29 -3.04
CA VAL A 133 -6.85 16.89 -2.54
C VAL A 133 -6.57 17.84 -1.37
N LEU A 134 -5.53 17.54 -0.60
CA LEU A 134 -5.12 18.30 0.58
C LEU A 134 -3.96 19.25 0.24
N GLU A 135 -4.17 20.17 -0.70
CA GLU A 135 -3.18 21.18 -1.06
C GLU A 135 -2.64 21.93 0.18
N GLY A 136 -1.32 21.91 0.35
CA GLY A 136 -0.66 22.60 1.46
C GLY A 136 -0.67 21.86 2.80
N ILE A 137 -1.28 20.68 2.91
CA ILE A 137 -1.21 19.85 4.11
C ILE A 137 -0.12 18.79 3.93
N GLU A 138 0.85 18.80 4.83
CA GLU A 138 1.88 17.77 4.89
C GLU A 138 1.29 16.40 5.24
N THR A 139 1.31 15.47 4.30
CA THR A 139 0.74 14.12 4.47
C THR A 139 1.68 13.17 5.24
N GLY A 140 2.89 13.63 5.58
CA GLY A 140 3.86 12.84 6.34
C GLY A 140 3.33 12.35 7.69
N GLY A 141 2.60 13.21 8.43
CA GLY A 141 1.94 12.82 9.67
C GLY A 141 0.93 11.69 9.47
N ILE A 142 0.10 11.77 8.43
CA ILE A 142 -0.89 10.74 8.07
C ILE A 142 -0.22 9.40 7.79
N PHE A 143 0.92 9.43 7.08
CA PHE A 143 1.72 8.22 6.80
C PHE A 143 2.18 7.54 8.10
N PHE A 144 2.77 8.27 9.03
CA PHE A 144 3.23 7.70 10.29
C PHE A 144 2.08 7.25 11.19
N PHE A 145 0.94 7.94 11.20
CA PHE A 145 -0.26 7.48 11.89
C PHE A 145 -0.76 6.15 11.31
N GLY A 146 -0.80 6.00 9.98
CA GLY A 146 -1.20 4.76 9.33
C GLY A 146 -0.26 3.59 9.66
N LEU A 147 1.06 3.84 9.69
CA LEU A 147 2.03 2.84 10.16
C LEU A 147 1.78 2.46 11.63
N GLY A 148 1.62 3.46 12.51
CA GLY A 148 1.32 3.23 13.92
C GLY A 148 0.06 2.40 14.12
N LEU A 149 -1.01 2.71 13.39
CA LEU A 149 -2.26 1.95 13.41
C LEU A 149 -2.08 0.52 12.88
N THR A 150 -1.27 0.32 11.84
CA THR A 150 -0.96 -1.01 11.29
C THR A 150 -0.31 -1.89 12.35
N PHE A 151 0.70 -1.39 13.04
CA PHE A 151 1.38 -2.15 14.10
C PHE A 151 0.51 -2.30 15.36
N ALA A 152 -0.31 -1.31 15.70
CA ALA A 152 -1.28 -1.42 16.78
C ALA A 152 -2.32 -2.51 16.48
N LEU A 153 -2.86 -2.53 15.24
CA LEU A 153 -3.80 -3.54 14.80
C LEU A 153 -3.20 -4.95 14.90
N LEU A 154 -1.93 -5.12 14.50
CA LEU A 154 -1.21 -6.39 14.56
C LEU A 154 -1.15 -6.95 15.99
N ALA A 155 -1.07 -6.09 17.02
CA ALA A 155 -1.07 -6.52 18.44
C ALA A 155 -2.40 -7.16 18.86
N PHE A 156 -3.51 -6.81 18.21
CA PHE A 156 -4.85 -7.29 18.54
C PHE A 156 -5.34 -8.43 17.66
N LEU A 157 -4.68 -8.64 16.50
CA LEU A 157 -5.09 -9.68 15.57
C LEU A 157 -4.77 -11.08 16.11
N PRO A 158 -5.65 -12.07 15.84
CA PRO A 158 -5.37 -13.45 16.19
C PRO A 158 -4.23 -14.00 15.33
N THR A 159 -3.20 -14.52 16.00
CA THR A 159 -2.09 -15.22 15.35
C THR A 159 -1.88 -16.57 16.02
N PRO A 160 -1.29 -17.56 15.32
CA PRO A 160 -0.99 -18.87 15.91
C PRO A 160 -0.06 -18.80 17.14
N GLU A 161 0.79 -17.77 17.19
CA GLU A 161 1.72 -17.52 18.29
C GLU A 161 1.10 -16.76 19.46
N GLY A 162 -0.19 -16.42 19.37
CA GLY A 162 -0.89 -15.59 20.33
C GLY A 162 -0.82 -14.10 20.00
N ARG A 163 -0.89 -13.23 21.02
CA ARG A 163 -0.85 -11.77 20.79
C ARG A 163 0.59 -11.30 20.59
N LEU A 164 0.84 -10.61 19.48
CA LEU A 164 2.16 -10.06 19.16
C LEU A 164 2.39 -8.72 19.88
N THR A 165 2.58 -8.78 21.19
CA THR A 165 2.75 -7.56 22.03
C THR A 165 3.98 -6.73 21.66
N TRP A 166 4.99 -7.31 21.00
CA TRP A 166 6.17 -6.60 20.52
C TRP A 166 5.81 -5.50 19.51
N SER A 167 4.72 -5.69 18.75
CA SER A 167 4.28 -4.73 17.74
C SER A 167 3.76 -3.41 18.34
N LEU A 168 3.46 -3.37 19.64
CA LEU A 168 3.08 -2.12 20.32
C LEU A 168 4.24 -1.13 20.44
N ILE A 169 5.50 -1.62 20.45
CA ILE A 169 6.67 -0.73 20.49
C ILE A 169 6.77 0.09 19.21
N PRO A 170 6.86 -0.50 18.01
CA PRO A 170 6.85 0.29 16.76
C PRO A 170 5.55 1.07 16.58
N ALA A 171 4.39 0.54 17.04
CA ALA A 171 3.14 1.29 17.00
C ALA A 171 3.26 2.63 17.72
N LEU A 172 3.73 2.61 18.97
CA LEU A 172 3.90 3.81 19.78
C LEU A 172 4.91 4.78 19.15
N VAL A 173 6.05 4.26 18.67
CA VAL A 173 7.09 5.08 18.01
C VAL A 173 6.52 5.80 16.80
N PHE A 174 5.82 5.09 15.90
CA PHE A 174 5.26 5.70 14.71
C PHE A 174 4.13 6.70 15.03
N LEU A 175 3.29 6.42 16.03
CA LEU A 175 2.27 7.36 16.48
C LEU A 175 2.90 8.66 17.03
N ILE A 176 3.95 8.55 17.84
CA ILE A 176 4.68 9.72 18.35
C ILE A 176 5.28 10.52 17.20
N VAL A 177 5.96 9.84 16.25
CA VAL A 177 6.52 10.50 15.06
C VAL A 177 5.43 11.18 14.25
N GLY A 178 4.28 10.54 14.07
CA GLY A 178 3.11 11.12 13.39
C GLY A 178 2.64 12.42 14.04
N VAL A 179 2.54 12.44 15.38
CA VAL A 179 2.21 13.67 16.13
C VAL A 179 3.25 14.76 15.89
N PHE A 180 4.55 14.43 15.97
CA PHE A 180 5.61 15.40 15.72
C PHE A 180 5.59 15.97 14.31
N MET A 181 5.40 15.10 13.30
CA MET A 181 5.30 15.52 11.90
C MET A 181 4.12 16.45 11.66
N THR A 182 2.95 16.11 12.22
CA THR A 182 1.76 16.96 12.12
C THR A 182 1.95 18.28 12.84
N ALA A 183 2.56 18.27 14.04
CA ALA A 183 2.85 19.48 14.80
C ALA A 183 3.87 20.39 14.07
N ALA A 184 4.86 19.80 13.41
CA ALA A 184 5.84 20.54 12.62
C ALA A 184 5.18 21.21 11.40
N ALA A 185 4.32 20.46 10.68
CA ALA A 185 3.61 20.95 9.51
C ALA A 185 2.66 22.13 9.84
N THR A 186 1.99 22.09 10.99
CA THR A 186 1.08 23.14 11.44
C THR A 186 1.79 24.31 12.15
N GLN A 187 3.11 24.34 12.17
CA GLN A 187 3.92 25.30 12.91
C GLN A 187 3.66 25.33 14.43
N LEU A 188 2.85 24.42 14.95
CA LEU A 188 2.60 24.30 16.39
C LEU A 188 3.87 24.06 17.20
N ILE A 189 4.90 23.47 16.59
CA ILE A 189 6.19 23.24 17.21
C ILE A 189 6.87 24.55 17.66
N ASN A 190 6.58 25.66 16.96
CA ASN A 190 7.09 26.97 17.32
C ASN A 190 6.52 27.51 18.65
N TYR A 191 5.35 27.00 19.04
CA TYR A 191 4.72 27.34 20.33
C TYR A 191 5.04 26.33 21.43
N VAL A 192 5.29 25.06 21.08
CA VAL A 192 5.64 24.00 22.04
C VAL A 192 6.94 24.28 22.75
N TRP A 193 7.97 24.74 22.01
CA TRP A 193 9.30 25.04 22.58
C TRP A 193 9.27 26.14 23.67
N PRO A 194 8.66 27.33 23.45
CA PRO A 194 8.55 28.33 24.49
C PRO A 194 7.73 27.87 25.69
N VAL A 195 6.66 27.09 25.48
CA VAL A 195 5.84 26.56 26.57
C VAL A 195 6.65 25.58 27.44
N LEU A 196 7.45 24.69 26.85
CA LEU A 196 8.33 23.79 27.59
C LEU A 196 9.36 24.54 28.41
N LEU A 197 9.95 25.60 27.87
CA LEU A 197 10.89 26.46 28.62
C LEU A 197 10.19 27.15 29.81
N ILE A 198 8.99 27.68 29.61
CA ILE A 198 8.21 28.31 30.69
C ILE A 198 7.87 27.29 31.79
N LEU A 199 7.35 26.11 31.40
CA LEU A 199 7.04 25.05 32.36
C LEU A 199 8.28 24.56 33.11
N GLY A 200 9.39 24.36 32.39
CA GLY A 200 10.69 23.98 32.99
C GLY A 200 11.19 25.04 33.98
N GLY A 201 11.11 26.32 33.62
CA GLY A 201 11.47 27.44 34.50
C GLY A 201 10.57 27.52 35.73
N LEU A 202 9.26 27.39 35.56
CA LEU A 202 8.30 27.32 36.67
C LEU A 202 8.59 26.15 37.61
N TYR A 203 8.83 24.96 37.04
CA TYR A 203 9.18 23.76 37.84
C TYR A 203 10.43 23.99 38.69
N LEU A 204 11.50 24.58 38.12
CA LEU A 204 12.72 24.91 38.83
C LEU A 204 12.47 25.94 39.95
N LEU A 205 11.67 26.95 39.71
CA LEU A 205 11.28 27.94 40.70
C LEU A 205 10.50 27.30 41.86
N PHE A 206 9.48 26.52 41.56
CA PHE A 206 8.69 25.81 42.62
C PHE A 206 9.58 24.85 43.44
N ARG A 207 10.49 24.14 42.83
CA ARG A 207 11.43 23.26 43.52
C ARG A 207 12.37 24.02 44.43
N THR A 208 12.81 25.21 44.01
CA THR A 208 13.74 26.04 44.81
C THR A 208 13.03 26.67 46.02
N PHE A 209 11.75 27.10 45.86
CA PHE A 209 10.99 27.71 46.95
C PHE A 209 10.31 26.68 47.88
N GLY A 210 10.02 25.47 47.39
CA GLY A 210 9.43 24.38 48.19
C GLY A 210 10.44 23.63 49.07
N SER A 211 11.73 23.89 48.96
CA SER A 211 12.81 23.27 49.75
C SER A 211 13.30 24.12 50.95
N ARG A 212 12.50 25.13 51.32
CA ARG A 212 12.77 25.93 52.50
C ARG A 212 11.70 25.62 53.60
#